data_ce8010ee985e109e6a8c6a4517f0432e
#
_entry.id   ce8010ee985e109e6a8c6a4517f0432e
#
_cell.length_a   1.000
_cell.length_b   1.000
_cell.length_c   1.000
_cell.angle_alpha   90.00
_cell.angle_beta   90.00
_cell.angle_gamma   90.00
#
_symmetry.space_group_name_H-M   'P 1'
#
loop_
_entity.id
_entity.type
_entity.pdbx_description
1 polymer ?
#
loop_
_entity_poly.entity_id
_entity_poly.type
_entity_poly.pdbx_seq_one_letter_code
_entity_poly.pdbx_strand_id
1 'polypeptide(L)'
;VRLKLDDNRNLEVIIKSVKEQLRQIPNRGFNYGLLRYLTKDENIRTSLKNQPQAQIKFNYLGQLDFTTTDSLILGLAKESTGDNRSPQGKRQYLLEINSWISENKLQLTWNYSRNIHNQTTIENLAQTYITNLTYLIKHCKSPESKGYTPSDFKAANLNQQQLDKFMSK
;
A
#
# COMPACT_ATOMS: atom_id res chain seq x y z
N VAL A 1 -8.51 3.13 -2.39
CA VAL A 1 -8.77 2.06 -3.36
C VAL A 1 -9.50 0.93 -2.67
N ARG A 2 -10.54 0.37 -3.30
CA ARG A 2 -11.22 -0.82 -2.80
C ARG A 2 -10.58 -2.02 -3.49
N LEU A 3 -9.93 -2.88 -2.74
CA LEU A 3 -9.39 -4.15 -3.23
C LEU A 3 -10.35 -5.28 -2.82
N LYS A 4 -10.63 -6.19 -3.75
CA LYS A 4 -11.34 -7.44 -3.48
C LYS A 4 -10.31 -8.53 -3.30
N LEU A 5 -10.36 -9.21 -2.17
CA LEU A 5 -9.59 -10.43 -1.95
C LEU A 5 -10.55 -11.60 -2.21
N ASP A 6 -10.13 -12.52 -3.08
CA ASP A 6 -10.83 -13.78 -3.26
C ASP A 6 -10.62 -14.66 -2.04
N ASP A 7 -11.62 -15.48 -1.71
CA ASP A 7 -11.52 -16.50 -0.64
C ASP A 7 -10.53 -17.62 -1.00
N ASN A 8 -9.86 -17.50 -2.13
CA ASN A 8 -8.84 -18.42 -2.59
C ASN A 8 -7.61 -18.31 -1.68
N ARG A 9 -7.18 -19.43 -1.09
CA ARG A 9 -5.99 -19.49 -0.24
C ARG A 9 -4.67 -19.58 -1.03
N ASN A 10 -4.73 -19.59 -2.36
CA ASN A 10 -3.53 -19.64 -3.20
C ASN A 10 -2.91 -18.25 -3.28
N LEU A 11 -1.71 -18.09 -2.70
CA LEU A 11 -0.97 -16.81 -2.66
C LEU A 11 -0.68 -16.25 -4.04
N GLU A 12 -0.34 -17.08 -5.01
CA GLU A 12 -0.04 -16.62 -6.36
C GLU A 12 -1.25 -15.94 -7.00
N VAL A 13 -2.43 -16.54 -6.85
CA VAL A 13 -3.70 -15.99 -7.35
C VAL A 13 -4.01 -14.67 -6.67
N ILE A 14 -3.88 -14.61 -5.33
CA ILE A 14 -4.13 -13.38 -4.55
C ILE A 14 -3.18 -12.26 -4.99
N ILE A 15 -1.87 -12.53 -5.08
CA ILE A 15 -0.87 -11.53 -5.46
C ILE A 15 -1.13 -10.99 -6.87
N LYS A 16 -1.38 -11.89 -7.83
CA LYS A 16 -1.70 -11.51 -9.22
C LYS A 16 -2.99 -10.69 -9.29
N SER A 17 -4.04 -11.10 -8.57
CA SER A 17 -5.32 -10.37 -8.50
C SER A 17 -5.14 -8.95 -7.93
N VAL A 18 -4.45 -8.81 -6.81
CA VAL A 18 -4.19 -7.50 -6.20
C VAL A 18 -3.34 -6.62 -7.12
N LYS A 19 -2.31 -7.19 -7.77
CA LYS A 19 -1.46 -6.48 -8.73
C LYS A 19 -2.29 -5.91 -9.90
N GLU A 20 -3.17 -6.73 -10.50
CA GLU A 20 -4.03 -6.30 -11.59
C GLU A 20 -5.03 -5.23 -11.13
N GLN A 21 -5.69 -5.41 -9.99
CA GLN A 21 -6.62 -4.42 -9.44
C GLN A 21 -5.94 -3.06 -9.23
N LEU A 22 -4.72 -3.03 -8.68
CA LEU A 22 -3.96 -1.80 -8.49
C LEU A 22 -3.58 -1.13 -9.82
N ARG A 23 -3.20 -1.91 -10.83
CA ARG A 23 -2.79 -1.40 -12.15
C ARG A 23 -3.97 -0.93 -13.01
N GLN A 24 -5.16 -1.44 -12.76
CA GLN A 24 -6.39 -1.01 -13.43
C GLN A 24 -6.94 0.32 -12.91
N ILE A 25 -6.39 0.86 -11.82
CA ILE A 25 -6.83 2.14 -11.28
C ILE A 25 -6.51 3.27 -12.28
N PRO A 26 -7.52 3.97 -12.83
CA PRO A 26 -7.29 5.04 -13.79
C PRO A 26 -6.42 6.15 -13.19
N ASN A 27 -5.41 6.58 -13.94
CA ASN A 27 -4.48 7.64 -13.55
C ASN A 27 -3.89 7.46 -12.13
N ARG A 28 -3.67 6.21 -11.70
CA ARG A 28 -3.15 5.85 -10.36
C ARG A 28 -3.97 6.43 -9.21
N GLY A 29 -5.27 6.68 -9.43
CA GLY A 29 -6.19 7.21 -8.42
C GLY A 29 -6.21 8.73 -8.29
N PHE A 30 -5.44 9.46 -9.10
CA PHE A 30 -5.39 10.94 -9.06
C PHE A 30 -6.77 11.57 -9.25
N ASN A 31 -7.61 11.01 -10.12
CA ASN A 31 -8.94 11.52 -10.43
C ASN A 31 -9.90 11.53 -9.24
N TYR A 32 -9.68 10.68 -8.22
CA TYR A 32 -10.55 10.65 -7.05
C TYR A 32 -10.59 11.99 -6.31
N GLY A 33 -9.42 12.60 -6.10
CA GLY A 33 -9.33 13.91 -5.45
C GLY A 33 -10.03 15.01 -6.26
N LEU A 34 -9.82 15.00 -7.58
CA LEU A 34 -10.48 15.95 -8.49
C LEU A 34 -12.00 15.82 -8.43
N LEU A 35 -12.52 14.59 -8.54
CA LEU A 35 -13.96 14.32 -8.50
C LEU A 35 -14.57 14.63 -7.14
N ARG A 36 -13.88 14.36 -6.04
CA ARG A 36 -14.39 14.60 -4.70
C ARG A 36 -14.43 16.08 -4.31
N TYR A 37 -13.41 16.85 -4.70
CA TYR A 37 -13.19 18.21 -4.18
C TYR A 37 -13.38 19.31 -5.22
N LEU A 38 -13.13 19.04 -6.50
CA LEU A 38 -13.08 20.06 -7.55
C LEU A 38 -14.19 19.91 -8.61
N THR A 39 -14.93 18.80 -8.62
CA THR A 39 -16.05 18.66 -9.56
C THR A 39 -17.15 19.68 -9.29
N LYS A 40 -17.75 20.20 -10.37
CA LYS A 40 -18.94 21.03 -10.31
C LYS A 40 -20.23 20.19 -10.18
N ASP A 41 -20.15 18.89 -10.43
CA ASP A 41 -21.29 17.96 -10.30
C ASP A 41 -21.53 17.62 -8.83
N GLU A 42 -22.60 18.17 -8.27
CA GLU A 42 -23.00 17.98 -6.88
C GLU A 42 -23.35 16.51 -6.56
N ASN A 43 -23.90 15.76 -7.52
CA ASN A 43 -24.27 14.37 -7.32
C ASN A 43 -23.02 13.51 -7.12
N ILE A 44 -22.01 13.71 -7.97
CA ILE A 44 -20.72 13.01 -7.85
C ILE A 44 -20.05 13.38 -6.52
N ARG A 45 -19.97 14.67 -6.21
CA ARG A 45 -19.35 15.17 -4.97
C ARG A 45 -20.02 14.60 -3.73
N THR A 46 -21.34 14.63 -3.68
CA THR A 46 -22.13 14.10 -2.57
C THR A 46 -21.99 12.59 -2.44
N SER A 47 -22.06 11.86 -3.55
CA SER A 47 -21.86 10.40 -3.56
C SER A 47 -20.49 10.02 -3.01
N LEU A 48 -19.43 10.70 -3.42
CA LEU A 48 -18.07 10.44 -2.94
C LEU A 48 -17.85 10.88 -1.49
N LYS A 49 -18.53 11.95 -1.05
CA LYS A 49 -18.47 12.42 0.34
C LYS A 49 -19.11 11.43 1.31
N ASN A 50 -20.20 10.79 0.89
CA ASN A 50 -20.98 9.85 1.71
C ASN A 50 -20.38 8.42 1.74
N GLN A 51 -19.26 8.19 1.06
CA GLN A 51 -18.57 6.89 1.15
C GLN A 51 -18.07 6.64 2.58
N PRO A 52 -18.14 5.39 3.07
CA PRO A 52 -17.57 5.03 4.36
C PRO A 52 -16.12 5.45 4.48
N GLN A 53 -15.78 6.10 5.58
CA GLN A 53 -14.40 6.49 5.84
C GLN A 53 -13.57 5.29 6.27
N ALA A 54 -12.38 5.13 5.69
CA ALA A 54 -11.45 4.10 6.10
C ALA A 54 -10.99 4.35 7.55
N GLN A 55 -10.93 3.29 8.34
CA GLN A 55 -10.44 3.34 9.73
C GLN A 55 -8.93 3.14 9.83
N ILE A 56 -8.34 2.46 8.86
CA ILE A 56 -6.91 2.16 8.78
C ILE A 56 -6.35 2.83 7.53
N LYS A 57 -5.23 3.53 7.71
CA LYS A 57 -4.44 4.10 6.61
C LYS A 57 -3.11 3.35 6.53
N PHE A 58 -2.79 2.83 5.35
CA PHE A 58 -1.47 2.31 5.03
C PHE A 58 -0.82 3.16 3.96
N ASN A 59 0.45 3.51 4.15
CA ASN A 59 1.22 4.29 3.22
C ASN A 59 2.62 3.70 3.07
N TYR A 60 3.03 3.40 1.84
CA TYR A 60 4.37 2.98 1.50
C TYR A 60 5.07 4.10 0.73
N LEU A 61 6.14 4.64 1.31
CA LEU A 61 6.86 5.80 0.77
C LEU A 61 7.96 5.40 -0.23
N GLY A 62 8.16 4.10 -0.44
CA GLY A 62 9.22 3.62 -1.33
C GLY A 62 10.59 3.55 -0.65
N GLN A 63 11.64 3.66 -1.44
CA GLN A 63 13.01 3.65 -0.98
C GLN A 63 13.49 5.09 -0.74
N LEU A 64 13.91 5.37 0.48
CA LEU A 64 14.37 6.68 0.94
C LEU A 64 15.88 6.66 1.23
N ASP A 65 16.67 6.07 0.32
CA ASP A 65 18.12 6.12 0.42
C ASP A 65 18.63 7.45 -0.14
N PHE A 66 19.02 8.35 0.74
CA PHE A 66 19.58 9.66 0.38
C PHE A 66 21.07 9.59 0.04
N THR A 67 21.53 8.49 -0.52
CA THR A 67 22.92 8.36 -1.00
C THR A 67 23.05 9.00 -2.39
N THR A 68 23.03 10.33 -2.45
CA THR A 68 23.51 11.04 -3.64
C THR A 68 24.91 11.53 -3.36
N THR A 69 25.87 10.98 -4.07
CA THR A 69 27.31 11.33 -4.03
C THR A 69 27.58 12.78 -4.40
N ASP A 70 26.61 13.53 -4.93
CA ASP A 70 26.76 14.89 -5.43
C ASP A 70 25.90 15.94 -4.71
N SER A 71 25.21 15.63 -3.64
CA SER A 71 24.38 16.62 -2.93
C SER A 71 24.95 16.95 -1.56
N LEU A 72 24.92 18.25 -1.22
CA LEU A 72 25.20 18.78 0.13
C LEU A 72 24.25 18.26 1.20
N ILE A 73 23.27 17.42 0.85
CA ILE A 73 22.32 16.80 1.77
C ILE A 73 22.96 15.51 2.30
N LEU A 74 23.41 15.54 3.54
CA LEU A 74 24.12 14.44 4.20
C LEU A 74 23.21 13.34 4.73
N GLY A 75 21.88 13.48 4.63
CA GLY A 75 20.89 12.49 5.10
C GLY A 75 19.74 13.13 5.88
N LEU A 76 18.92 12.29 6.51
CA LEU A 76 17.87 12.74 7.41
C LEU A 76 18.47 13.23 8.71
N ALA A 77 18.00 14.39 9.18
CA ALA A 77 18.37 14.90 10.50
C ALA A 77 17.96 13.90 11.60
N LYS A 78 18.80 13.75 12.61
CA LYS A 78 18.51 12.90 13.77
C LYS A 78 17.61 13.59 14.78
N GLU A 79 17.54 14.90 14.69
CA GLU A 79 16.75 15.76 15.57
C GLU A 79 15.26 15.58 15.25
N SER A 80 14.46 15.60 16.31
CA SER A 80 13.00 15.58 16.16
C SER A 80 12.53 16.93 15.62
N THR A 81 11.66 16.91 14.63
CA THR A 81 10.95 18.12 14.16
C THR A 81 9.82 18.54 15.10
N GLY A 82 9.62 17.83 16.21
CA GLY A 82 8.48 17.99 17.09
C GLY A 82 7.22 17.28 16.55
N ASP A 83 6.09 17.55 17.19
CA ASP A 83 4.82 16.95 16.82
C ASP A 83 4.28 17.56 15.53
N ASN A 84 4.14 16.77 14.49
CA ASN A 84 3.54 17.19 13.21
C ASN A 84 2.03 17.45 13.29
N ARG A 85 1.40 17.14 14.42
CA ARG A 85 -0.05 17.30 14.64
C ARG A 85 -0.30 17.76 16.07
N SER A 86 -1.31 18.62 16.25
CA SER A 86 -1.76 18.99 17.58
C SER A 86 -2.18 17.76 18.38
N PRO A 87 -1.72 17.57 19.61
CA PRO A 87 -2.18 16.48 20.49
C PRO A 87 -3.68 16.58 20.82
N GLN A 88 -4.28 17.75 20.66
CA GLN A 88 -5.72 18.00 20.83
C GLN A 88 -6.53 17.75 19.55
N GLY A 89 -5.87 17.49 18.42
CA GLY A 89 -6.48 17.25 17.14
C GLY A 89 -7.22 15.91 17.09
N LYS A 90 -8.39 15.88 16.41
CA LYS A 90 -9.10 14.62 16.15
C LYS A 90 -8.32 13.78 15.13
N ARG A 91 -8.14 12.49 15.45
CA ARG A 91 -7.53 11.54 14.53
C ARG A 91 -8.51 11.25 13.38
N GLN A 92 -8.00 11.28 12.16
CA GLN A 92 -8.78 10.92 10.97
C GLN A 92 -8.90 9.40 10.82
N TYR A 93 -7.86 8.66 11.24
CA TYR A 93 -7.79 7.20 11.17
C TYR A 93 -7.52 6.64 12.55
N LEU A 94 -8.12 5.49 12.86
CA LEU A 94 -7.89 4.79 14.14
C LEU A 94 -6.45 4.24 14.19
N LEU A 95 -5.95 3.78 13.04
CA LEU A 95 -4.61 3.25 12.89
C LEU A 95 -3.98 3.80 11.61
N GLU A 96 -2.78 4.36 11.72
CA GLU A 96 -1.97 4.79 10.58
C GLU A 96 -0.66 4.02 10.55
N ILE A 97 -0.39 3.37 9.43
CA ILE A 97 0.83 2.61 9.20
C ILE A 97 1.58 3.29 8.07
N ASN A 98 2.79 3.77 8.35
CA ASN A 98 3.70 4.26 7.33
C ASN A 98 4.89 3.31 7.21
N SER A 99 5.32 3.05 5.99
CA SER A 99 6.44 2.17 5.72
C SER A 99 7.35 2.76 4.64
N TRP A 100 8.64 2.49 4.75
CA TRP A 100 9.65 2.87 3.77
C TRP A 100 10.84 1.93 3.87
N ILE A 101 11.70 1.94 2.85
CA ILE A 101 13.00 1.26 2.90
C ILE A 101 14.08 2.32 3.14
N SER A 102 14.92 2.09 4.12
CA SER A 102 16.11 2.88 4.41
C SER A 102 17.23 1.94 4.85
N GLU A 103 18.43 2.17 4.36
CA GLU A 103 19.61 1.33 4.66
C GLU A 103 19.35 -0.17 4.39
N ASN A 104 18.67 -0.47 3.28
CA ASN A 104 18.25 -1.82 2.89
C ASN A 104 17.34 -2.54 3.90
N LYS A 105 16.70 -1.81 4.80
CA LYS A 105 15.76 -2.33 5.80
C LYS A 105 14.39 -1.72 5.65
N LEU A 106 13.36 -2.55 5.75
CA LEU A 106 11.98 -2.06 5.83
C LEU A 106 11.74 -1.45 7.21
N GLN A 107 11.37 -0.18 7.21
CA GLN A 107 10.95 0.56 8.39
C GLN A 107 9.42 0.62 8.42
N LEU A 108 8.84 0.45 9.60
CA LEU A 108 7.39 0.51 9.80
C LEU A 108 7.09 1.34 11.05
N THR A 109 6.23 2.33 10.92
CA THR A 109 5.68 3.06 12.06
C THR A 109 4.18 2.82 12.17
N TRP A 110 3.73 2.57 13.40
CA TRP A 110 2.34 2.29 13.75
C TRP A 110 1.83 3.37 14.68
N ASN A 111 0.98 4.27 14.16
CA ASN A 111 0.42 5.38 14.91
C ASN A 111 -1.02 5.08 15.32
N TYR A 112 -1.28 5.01 16.62
CA TYR A 112 -2.59 4.71 17.19
C TYR A 112 -2.83 5.50 18.48
N SER A 113 -4.06 5.50 18.97
CA SER A 113 -4.41 6.07 20.28
C SER A 113 -4.43 4.98 21.35
N ARG A 114 -3.68 5.15 22.42
CA ARG A 114 -3.70 4.25 23.60
C ARG A 114 -5.03 4.28 24.33
N ASN A 115 -5.84 5.32 24.12
CA ASN A 115 -7.19 5.39 24.69
C ASN A 115 -8.21 4.49 23.95
N ILE A 116 -7.86 4.00 22.73
CA ILE A 116 -8.75 3.20 21.88
C ILE A 116 -8.21 1.77 21.76
N HIS A 117 -6.89 1.61 21.70
CA HIS A 117 -6.25 0.32 21.45
C HIS A 117 -5.21 0.00 22.52
N ASN A 118 -5.21 -1.23 22.99
CA ASN A 118 -4.17 -1.75 23.87
C ASN A 118 -2.87 -1.92 23.09
N GLN A 119 -1.76 -1.54 23.71
CA GLN A 119 -0.42 -1.66 23.13
C GLN A 119 -0.12 -3.09 22.66
N THR A 120 -0.38 -4.08 23.51
CA THR A 120 -0.15 -5.50 23.18
C THR A 120 -0.92 -5.94 21.93
N THR A 121 -2.15 -5.43 21.73
CA THR A 121 -2.94 -5.74 20.53
C THR A 121 -2.26 -5.22 19.28
N ILE A 122 -1.74 -3.99 19.32
CA ILE A 122 -1.03 -3.39 18.16
C ILE A 122 0.30 -4.08 17.92
N GLU A 123 1.05 -4.43 18.97
CA GLU A 123 2.31 -5.17 18.85
C GLU A 123 2.10 -6.54 18.21
N ASN A 124 1.08 -7.29 18.65
CA ASN A 124 0.73 -8.58 18.05
C ASN A 124 0.31 -8.44 16.57
N LEU A 125 -0.45 -7.40 16.25
CA LEU A 125 -0.85 -7.12 14.88
C LEU A 125 0.37 -6.79 14.00
N ALA A 126 1.29 -5.98 14.50
CA ALA A 126 2.52 -5.64 13.81
C ALA A 126 3.41 -6.88 13.60
N GLN A 127 3.55 -7.74 14.60
CA GLN A 127 4.30 -8.98 14.48
C GLN A 127 3.68 -9.93 13.46
N THR A 128 2.35 -10.07 13.47
CA THR A 128 1.60 -10.87 12.49
C THR A 128 1.78 -10.33 11.07
N TYR A 129 1.74 -9.00 10.92
CA TYR A 129 2.01 -8.34 9.64
C TYR A 129 3.41 -8.69 9.11
N ILE A 130 4.45 -8.57 9.93
CA ILE A 130 5.84 -8.89 9.52
C ILE A 130 5.98 -10.37 9.16
N THR A 131 5.37 -11.26 9.92
CA THR A 131 5.38 -12.70 9.65
C THR A 131 4.75 -13.01 8.29
N ASN A 132 3.57 -12.46 8.02
CA ASN A 132 2.87 -12.66 6.74
C ASN A 132 3.64 -12.02 5.57
N LEU A 133 4.18 -10.82 5.75
CA LEU A 133 4.99 -10.16 4.72
C LEU A 133 6.25 -10.99 4.38
N THR A 134 6.92 -11.51 5.39
CA THR A 134 8.08 -12.37 5.20
C THR A 134 7.72 -13.65 4.42
N TYR A 135 6.55 -14.22 4.73
CA TYR A 135 6.03 -15.39 4.02
C TYR A 135 5.75 -15.07 2.54
N LEU A 136 5.09 -13.94 2.26
CA LEU A 136 4.86 -13.47 0.89
C LEU A 136 6.16 -13.24 0.13
N ILE A 137 7.16 -12.62 0.76
CA ILE A 137 8.47 -12.37 0.14
C ILE A 137 9.16 -13.70 -0.21
N LYS A 138 9.14 -14.68 0.71
CA LYS A 138 9.70 -16.02 0.45
C LYS A 138 9.01 -16.69 -0.72
N HIS A 139 7.68 -16.63 -0.79
CA HIS A 139 6.91 -17.14 -1.91
C HIS A 139 7.32 -16.46 -3.23
N CYS A 140 7.39 -15.13 -3.27
CA CYS A 140 7.77 -14.39 -4.48
C CYS A 140 9.22 -14.65 -4.95
N LYS A 141 10.11 -15.07 -4.04
CA LYS A 141 11.51 -15.45 -4.36
C LYS A 141 11.64 -16.90 -4.82
N SER A 142 10.60 -17.71 -4.69
CA SER A 142 10.62 -19.10 -5.14
C SER A 142 10.73 -19.17 -6.66
N PRO A 143 11.58 -20.07 -7.21
CA PRO A 143 11.68 -20.28 -8.67
C PRO A 143 10.37 -20.67 -9.35
N GLU A 144 9.45 -21.26 -8.57
CA GLU A 144 8.12 -21.68 -9.04
C GLU A 144 7.14 -20.51 -9.16
N SER A 145 7.45 -19.37 -8.52
CA SER A 145 6.58 -18.18 -8.53
C SER A 145 6.70 -17.45 -9.86
N LYS A 146 5.75 -17.71 -10.77
CA LYS A 146 5.62 -16.98 -12.04
C LYS A 146 4.81 -15.69 -11.80
N GLY A 147 5.49 -14.60 -11.48
CA GLY A 147 4.86 -13.32 -11.10
C GLY A 147 4.25 -12.49 -12.23
N TYR A 148 4.21 -13.00 -13.47
CA TYR A 148 3.70 -12.25 -14.62
C TYR A 148 2.17 -12.20 -14.66
N THR A 149 1.67 -11.03 -15.04
CA THR A 149 0.23 -10.77 -15.22
C THR A 149 -0.01 -10.06 -16.55
N PRO A 150 -1.23 -10.07 -17.11
CA PRO A 150 -1.55 -9.45 -18.39
C PRO A 150 -1.09 -8.01 -18.51
N SER A 151 -1.15 -7.24 -17.42
CA SER A 151 -0.74 -5.84 -17.40
C SER A 151 0.79 -5.62 -17.57
N ASP A 152 1.60 -6.67 -17.43
CA ASP A 152 3.04 -6.60 -17.76
C ASP A 152 3.27 -6.58 -19.27
N PHE A 153 2.31 -7.09 -20.06
CA PHE A 153 2.37 -7.25 -21.51
C PHE A 153 1.18 -6.57 -22.20
N LYS A 154 0.97 -5.30 -21.93
CA LYS A 154 -0.20 -4.55 -22.41
C LYS A 154 -0.40 -4.61 -23.93
N ALA A 155 0.70 -4.61 -24.69
CA ALA A 155 0.64 -4.69 -26.15
C ALA A 155 0.15 -6.05 -26.68
N ALA A 156 0.29 -7.12 -25.89
CA ALA A 156 -0.10 -8.47 -26.29
C ALA A 156 -1.60 -8.75 -26.12
N ASN A 157 -2.31 -7.93 -25.36
CA ASN A 157 -3.75 -8.04 -25.08
C ASN A 157 -4.20 -9.46 -24.67
N LEU A 158 -3.39 -10.13 -23.83
CA LEU A 158 -3.63 -11.48 -23.35
C LEU A 158 -4.44 -11.45 -22.04
N ASN A 159 -5.27 -12.48 -21.83
CA ASN A 159 -5.80 -12.76 -20.49
C ASN A 159 -4.82 -13.65 -19.70
N GLN A 160 -5.07 -13.86 -18.39
CA GLN A 160 -4.16 -14.62 -17.53
C GLN A 160 -3.97 -16.07 -18.01
N GLN A 161 -5.04 -16.74 -18.44
CA GLN A 161 -4.95 -18.14 -18.93
C GLN A 161 -4.10 -18.25 -20.20
N GLN A 162 -4.23 -17.31 -21.12
CA GLN A 162 -3.42 -17.26 -22.34
C GLN A 162 -1.95 -17.00 -22.02
N LEU A 163 -1.68 -16.08 -21.06
CA LEU A 163 -0.35 -15.77 -20.61
C LEU A 163 0.31 -16.99 -19.92
N ASP A 164 -0.40 -17.66 -19.02
CA ASP A 164 0.10 -18.85 -18.34
C ASP A 164 0.42 -19.97 -19.32
N LYS A 165 -0.43 -20.19 -20.34
CA LYS A 165 -0.18 -21.15 -21.41
C LYS A 165 1.03 -20.80 -22.26
N PHE A 166 1.27 -19.52 -22.50
CA PHE A 166 2.44 -19.06 -23.26
C PHE A 166 3.73 -19.24 -22.46
N MET A 167 3.70 -18.96 -21.16
CA MET A 167 4.85 -19.06 -20.25
C MET A 167 5.18 -20.49 -19.79
N SER A 168 4.29 -21.46 -20.08
CA SER A 168 4.50 -22.88 -19.75
C SER A 168 5.19 -23.68 -20.86
N LYS A 169 5.44 -23.06 -22.02
CA LYS A 169 6.22 -23.61 -23.15
C LYS A 169 7.70 -23.28 -23.00
#